data_77d5470c9563dc94c1feb8be15c42cff
#
_entry.id   77d5470c9563dc94c1feb8be15c42cff
#
_cell.length_a   1.000
_cell.length_b   1.000
_cell.length_c   1.000
_cell.angle_alpha   90.00
_cell.angle_beta   90.00
_cell.angle_gamma   90.00
#
_symmetry.space_group_name_H-M   'P 1'
#
loop_
_entity.id
_entity.type
_entity.pdbx_description
1 polymer ?
#
loop_
_entity_poly.entity_id
_entity_poly.type
_entity_poly.pdbx_seq_one_letter_code
_entity_poly.pdbx_strand_id
1 'polypeptide(L)'
;MKYLLLIIHVLLFGIVNAQNDNVGIGTVTPDASAILDVSSTDKGVLVPRLNTIQRMGVANPSDGLLVFDTDYGCFFFYQNASSSWLSLCNQA
;
A
#
# COMPACT_ATOMS: atom_id res chain seq x y z
N MET A 1 26.06 32.10 -22.87
CA MET A 1 24.90 31.34 -23.32
C MET A 1 24.89 29.88 -22.89
N LYS A 2 26.03 29.18 -22.94
CA LYS A 2 26.09 27.78 -22.50
C LYS A 2 25.72 27.60 -21.02
N TYR A 3 26.15 28.54 -20.19
CA TYR A 3 25.92 28.43 -18.74
C TYR A 3 24.49 28.78 -18.30
N LEU A 4 23.83 29.64 -19.08
CA LEU A 4 22.46 30.04 -18.79
C LEU A 4 21.47 28.90 -19.00
N LEU A 5 21.67 28.08 -20.02
CA LEU A 5 20.82 26.88 -20.25
C LEU A 5 20.98 25.83 -19.15
N LEU A 6 22.21 25.64 -18.62
CA LEU A 6 22.47 24.74 -17.51
C LEU A 6 21.77 25.20 -16.23
N ILE A 7 21.77 26.49 -15.94
CA ILE A 7 21.09 27.05 -14.76
C ILE A 7 19.59 26.86 -14.86
N ILE A 8 18.99 27.05 -16.03
CA ILE A 8 17.55 26.84 -16.25
C ILE A 8 17.16 25.38 -16.02
N HIS A 9 17.98 24.43 -16.47
CA HIS A 9 17.73 22.99 -16.23
C HIS A 9 17.77 22.65 -14.75
N VAL A 10 18.71 23.16 -13.99
CA VAL A 10 18.84 22.95 -12.55
C VAL A 10 17.65 23.53 -11.79
N LEU A 11 17.17 24.71 -12.18
CA LEU A 11 15.98 25.32 -11.57
C LEU A 11 14.71 24.51 -11.84
N LEU A 12 14.54 23.98 -13.05
CA LEU A 12 13.41 23.12 -13.39
C LEU A 12 13.40 21.82 -12.57
N PHE A 13 14.55 21.21 -12.36
CA PHE A 13 14.69 20.04 -11.49
C PHE A 13 14.31 20.33 -10.05
N GLY A 14 14.67 21.51 -9.53
CA GLY A 14 14.33 21.92 -8.17
C GLY A 14 12.83 22.08 -7.94
N ILE A 15 12.05 22.43 -8.99
CA ILE A 15 10.59 22.61 -8.89
C ILE A 15 9.86 21.27 -8.83
N VAL A 16 10.41 20.19 -9.41
CA VAL A 16 9.77 18.89 -9.48
C VAL A 16 9.80 18.13 -8.15
N ASN A 17 10.59 18.59 -7.17
CA ASN A 17 10.77 17.90 -5.88
C ASN A 17 9.76 18.29 -4.81
N ALA A 18 8.78 19.14 -5.10
CA ALA A 18 7.73 19.51 -4.15
C ALA A 18 6.65 18.44 -4.14
N GLN A 19 7.00 17.24 -3.69
CA GLN A 19 6.11 16.08 -3.66
C GLN A 19 5.58 15.84 -2.26
N ASN A 20 4.32 15.47 -2.16
CA ASN A 20 3.77 14.92 -0.92
C ASN A 20 4.37 13.53 -0.68
N ASP A 21 4.47 13.14 0.59
CA ASP A 21 5.04 11.84 0.98
C ASP A 21 4.09 10.68 0.70
N ASN A 22 2.88 10.94 0.19
CA ASN A 22 1.88 9.91 -0.07
C ASN A 22 1.90 9.47 -1.53
N VAL A 23 1.36 8.26 -1.75
CA VAL A 23 1.24 7.65 -3.08
C VAL A 23 -0.23 7.58 -3.46
N GLY A 24 -0.57 8.08 -4.65
CA GLY A 24 -1.88 7.92 -5.24
C GLY A 24 -1.84 6.96 -6.41
N ILE A 25 -2.77 6.02 -6.43
CA ILE A 25 -3.01 5.15 -7.58
C ILE A 25 -4.43 5.44 -8.06
N GLY A 26 -4.56 5.89 -9.32
CA GLY A 26 -5.85 6.29 -9.87
C GLY A 26 -6.32 7.67 -9.43
N THR A 27 -5.48 8.43 -8.74
CA THR A 27 -5.75 9.81 -8.34
C THR A 27 -4.47 10.61 -8.37
N VAL A 28 -4.56 11.87 -8.80
CA VAL A 28 -3.44 12.83 -8.75
C VAL A 28 -3.50 13.70 -7.50
N THR A 29 -4.57 13.56 -6.71
CA THR A 29 -4.78 14.30 -5.46
C THR A 29 -5.05 13.32 -4.33
N PRO A 30 -4.04 12.51 -3.92
CA PRO A 30 -4.25 11.57 -2.83
C PRO A 30 -4.62 12.32 -1.54
N ASP A 31 -5.48 11.70 -0.74
CA ASP A 31 -5.94 12.28 0.52
C ASP A 31 -4.75 12.56 1.44
N ALA A 32 -4.77 13.71 2.09
CA ALA A 32 -3.67 14.13 2.96
C ALA A 32 -3.45 13.21 4.16
N SER A 33 -4.48 12.46 4.57
CA SER A 33 -4.40 11.52 5.70
C SER A 33 -3.91 10.13 5.29
N ALA A 34 -3.78 9.85 3.99
CA ALA A 34 -3.39 8.53 3.49
C ALA A 34 -1.95 8.55 2.99
N ILE A 35 -1.16 7.55 3.41
CA ILE A 35 0.16 7.33 2.81
C ILE A 35 0.00 6.64 1.44
N LEU A 36 -1.05 5.85 1.28
CA LEU A 36 -1.44 5.23 0.02
C LEU A 36 -2.94 5.45 -0.20
N ASP A 37 -3.29 6.10 -1.29
CA ASP A 37 -4.67 6.34 -1.70
C ASP A 37 -4.92 5.67 -3.05
N VAL A 38 -5.78 4.64 -3.06
CA VAL A 38 -6.14 3.90 -4.27
C VAL A 38 -7.57 4.26 -4.64
N SER A 39 -7.77 4.85 -5.81
CA SER A 39 -9.07 5.34 -6.27
C SER A 39 -9.44 4.69 -7.60
N SER A 40 -10.67 4.20 -7.70
CA SER A 40 -11.21 3.63 -8.93
C SER A 40 -12.73 3.58 -8.85
N THR A 41 -13.38 3.60 -10.00
CA THR A 41 -14.84 3.41 -10.12
C THR A 41 -15.20 2.01 -10.60
N ASP A 42 -14.22 1.21 -11.03
CA ASP A 42 -14.49 -0.09 -11.67
C ASP A 42 -13.50 -1.19 -11.26
N LYS A 43 -12.51 -0.89 -10.41
CA LYS A 43 -11.48 -1.85 -10.00
C LYS A 43 -11.26 -1.79 -8.51
N GLY A 44 -10.84 -2.93 -7.93
CA GLY A 44 -10.46 -3.03 -6.53
C GLY A 44 -8.96 -3.26 -6.35
N VAL A 45 -8.59 -3.58 -5.14
CA VAL A 45 -7.21 -3.90 -4.76
C VAL A 45 -7.10 -5.40 -4.52
N LEU A 46 -6.12 -6.03 -5.15
CA LEU A 46 -5.75 -7.40 -4.82
C LEU A 46 -4.54 -7.36 -3.87
N VAL A 47 -4.79 -7.72 -2.61
CA VAL A 47 -3.70 -7.98 -1.67
C VAL A 47 -3.08 -9.35 -1.97
N PRO A 48 -1.91 -9.70 -1.40
CA PRO A 48 -1.35 -11.02 -1.60
C PRO A 48 -2.34 -12.12 -1.23
N ARG A 49 -2.50 -13.10 -2.16
CA ARG A 49 -3.40 -14.24 -2.00
C ARG A 49 -2.56 -15.47 -1.70
N LEU A 50 -2.79 -16.04 -0.52
CA LEU A 50 -2.04 -17.18 0.00
C LEU A 50 -3.04 -18.28 0.38
N ASN A 51 -2.64 -19.55 0.22
CA ASN A 51 -3.38 -20.61 0.87
C ASN A 51 -3.05 -20.62 2.38
N THR A 52 -3.78 -21.41 3.15
CA THR A 52 -3.63 -21.43 4.62
C THR A 52 -2.21 -21.80 5.04
N ILE A 53 -1.58 -22.78 4.38
CA ILE A 53 -0.23 -23.21 4.70
C ILE A 53 0.77 -22.06 4.43
N GLN A 54 0.62 -21.36 3.32
CA GLN A 54 1.47 -20.23 2.97
C GLN A 54 1.27 -19.08 3.96
N ARG A 55 0.03 -18.77 4.31
CA ARG A 55 -0.27 -17.73 5.32
C ARG A 55 0.39 -18.05 6.66
N MET A 56 0.22 -19.28 7.12
CA MET A 56 0.82 -19.71 8.39
C MET A 56 2.35 -19.76 8.33
N GLY A 57 2.92 -19.86 7.13
CA GLY A 57 4.36 -19.88 6.92
C GLY A 57 5.01 -18.50 6.81
N VAL A 58 4.26 -17.41 6.87
CA VAL A 58 4.85 -16.08 6.86
C VAL A 58 5.70 -15.89 8.11
N ALA A 59 6.99 -15.62 7.91
CA ALA A 59 7.94 -15.49 9.03
C ALA A 59 7.78 -14.13 9.70
N ASN A 60 7.65 -14.12 11.02
CA ASN A 60 7.61 -12.91 11.84
C ASN A 60 6.63 -11.86 11.30
N PRO A 61 5.34 -12.20 11.10
CA PRO A 61 4.42 -11.26 10.51
C PRO A 61 4.26 -10.02 11.40
N SER A 62 4.16 -8.87 10.76
CA SER A 62 3.94 -7.61 11.47
C SER A 62 2.49 -7.49 11.90
N ASP A 63 2.25 -6.78 12.99
CA ASP A 63 0.91 -6.45 13.45
C ASP A 63 0.13 -5.71 12.37
N GLY A 64 -1.06 -6.20 12.04
CA GLY A 64 -1.89 -5.62 10.99
C GLY A 64 -1.58 -6.09 9.57
N LEU A 65 -0.62 -7.01 9.39
CA LEU A 65 -0.33 -7.54 8.07
C LEU A 65 -1.58 -8.19 7.47
N LEU A 66 -1.92 -7.82 6.24
CA LEU A 66 -3.16 -8.22 5.59
C LEU A 66 -2.88 -9.15 4.42
N VAL A 67 -3.57 -10.29 4.39
CA VAL A 67 -3.54 -11.23 3.26
C VAL A 67 -4.95 -11.74 2.97
N PHE A 68 -5.16 -12.27 1.76
CA PHE A 68 -6.38 -12.99 1.43
C PHE A 68 -6.06 -14.49 1.41
N ASP A 69 -6.73 -15.26 2.28
CA ASP A 69 -6.55 -16.71 2.37
C ASP A 69 -7.49 -17.39 1.38
N THR A 70 -6.91 -18.07 0.38
CA THR A 70 -7.69 -18.68 -0.70
C THR A 70 -8.41 -19.95 -0.27
N ASP A 71 -7.94 -20.64 0.77
CA ASP A 71 -8.63 -21.84 1.28
C ASP A 71 -9.90 -21.46 2.05
N TYR A 72 -9.82 -20.39 2.85
CA TYR A 72 -10.96 -19.87 3.58
C TYR A 72 -11.85 -18.93 2.76
N GLY A 73 -11.30 -18.36 1.68
CA GLY A 73 -11.99 -17.34 0.92
C GLY A 73 -12.23 -16.05 1.70
N CYS A 74 -11.28 -15.67 2.55
CA CYS A 74 -11.44 -14.57 3.50
C CYS A 74 -10.16 -13.77 3.66
N PHE A 75 -10.33 -12.50 3.99
CA PHE A 75 -9.21 -11.68 4.44
C PHE A 75 -8.82 -12.07 5.87
N PHE A 76 -7.51 -12.13 6.09
CA PHE A 76 -6.91 -12.34 7.40
C PHE A 76 -5.95 -11.21 7.69
N PHE A 77 -5.87 -10.83 8.95
CA PHE A 77 -4.82 -9.93 9.43
C PHE A 77 -4.12 -10.54 10.63
N TYR A 78 -2.84 -10.23 10.77
CA TYR A 78 -2.07 -10.70 11.91
C TYR A 78 -2.22 -9.74 13.09
N GLN A 79 -2.43 -10.29 14.28
CA GLN A 79 -2.56 -9.52 15.51
C GLN A 79 -1.50 -9.95 16.52
N ASN A 80 -0.60 -9.03 16.86
CA ASN A 80 0.46 -9.31 17.83
C ASN A 80 -0.09 -9.61 19.22
N ALA A 81 -1.12 -8.91 19.65
CA ALA A 81 -1.69 -9.08 20.98
C ALA A 81 -2.11 -10.52 21.27
N SER A 82 -2.62 -11.23 20.26
CA SER A 82 -3.01 -12.63 20.37
C SER A 82 -2.00 -13.58 19.73
N SER A 83 -0.94 -13.06 19.11
CA SER A 83 0.04 -13.83 18.34
C SER A 83 -0.62 -14.77 17.33
N SER A 84 -1.65 -14.28 16.66
CA SER A 84 -2.45 -15.10 15.75
C SER A 84 -3.01 -14.32 14.59
N TRP A 85 -3.39 -15.08 13.56
CA TRP A 85 -4.13 -14.57 12.42
C TRP A 85 -5.62 -14.57 12.73
N LEU A 86 -6.27 -13.45 12.48
CA LEU A 86 -7.71 -13.30 12.67
C LEU A 86 -8.40 -13.13 11.33
N SER A 87 -9.54 -13.81 11.17
CA SER A 87 -10.37 -13.70 9.97
C SER A 87 -11.30 -12.51 10.06
N LEU A 88 -11.44 -11.77 8.96
CA LEU A 88 -12.44 -10.71 8.86
C LEU A 88 -13.84 -11.26 8.54
N CYS A 89 -13.96 -12.52 8.13
CA CYS A 89 -15.24 -13.10 7.75
C CYS A 89 -16.13 -13.45 8.95
N ASN A 90 -15.57 -13.53 10.15
CA ASN A 90 -16.30 -13.91 11.37
C ASN A 90 -16.58 -12.70 12.28
N GLN A 91 -16.62 -11.51 11.69
CA GLN A 91 -16.91 -10.27 12.39
C GLN A 91 -18.42 -9.97 12.39
N ALA A 92 -19.21 -10.87 12.91
CA ALA A 92 -20.65 -10.67 12.98
C ALA A 92 -21.05 -9.95 14.28
#